data_a4c8303b9ffc05bac043ed143234468b
#
_entry.id   a4c8303b9ffc05bac043ed143234468b
#
_cell.length_a   1.000
_cell.length_b   1.000
_cell.length_c   1.000
_cell.angle_alpha   90.00
_cell.angle_beta   90.00
_cell.angle_gamma   90.00
#
_symmetry.space_group_name_H-M   'P 1'
#
loop_
_entity.id
_entity.type
_entity.pdbx_description
1 polymer ?
#
loop_
_entity_poly.entity_id
_entity_poly.type
_entity_poly.pdbx_seq_one_letter_code
_entity_poly.pdbx_strand_id
1 'polypeptide(L)'
;MKTILLKLSGPMQAWGTDSHFEIRHTDNRPSKSGIIGLIAASLGYKREQDNEIRGLNELDFALRVDQIGTSLRDYHTVHKYKSNGAPDRTYVTNRHYIQDAVFVVGISHHDDVLIEKIAESIQKPYFQPFMGRRSLPLPADFYLGKFVDRKSVV
;
A
#
# COMPACT_ATOMS: atom_id res chain seq x y z
N MET A 1 -6.44 -17.04 17.16
CA MET A 1 -5.69 -16.16 16.23
C MET A 1 -6.66 -15.66 15.17
N LYS A 2 -6.75 -14.36 15.01
CA LYS A 2 -7.63 -13.72 14.02
C LYS A 2 -6.84 -13.31 12.79
N THR A 3 -7.49 -13.33 11.62
CA THR A 3 -6.92 -12.94 10.34
C THR A 3 -7.82 -11.90 9.67
N ILE A 4 -7.23 -10.79 9.22
CA ILE A 4 -7.89 -9.80 8.37
C ILE A 4 -7.58 -10.13 6.92
N LEU A 5 -8.57 -10.05 6.05
CA LEU A 5 -8.39 -10.14 4.60
C LEU A 5 -8.63 -8.80 3.94
N LEU A 6 -7.70 -8.42 3.08
CA LEU A 6 -7.74 -7.19 2.29
C LEU A 6 -7.67 -7.55 0.79
N LYS A 7 -8.56 -6.96 0.00
CA LYS A 7 -8.55 -7.05 -1.46
C LYS A 7 -7.92 -5.78 -2.03
N LEU A 8 -6.87 -5.95 -2.79
CA LEU A 8 -6.18 -4.86 -3.49
C LEU A 8 -6.46 -5.01 -4.97
N SER A 9 -7.39 -4.21 -5.46
CA SER A 9 -7.80 -4.17 -6.86
C SER A 9 -7.99 -2.72 -7.30
N GLY A 10 -7.88 -2.48 -8.59
CA GLY A 10 -8.06 -1.14 -9.14
C GLY A 10 -7.36 -1.03 -10.49
N PRO A 11 -7.59 0.07 -11.20
CA PRO A 11 -7.00 0.27 -12.52
C PRO A 11 -5.47 0.33 -12.47
N MET A 12 -4.89 0.86 -11.38
CA MET A 12 -3.45 0.96 -11.21
C MET A 12 -3.05 0.78 -9.75
N GLN A 13 -1.90 0.13 -9.54
CA GLN A 13 -1.23 -0.04 -8.24
C GLN A 13 0.27 0.19 -8.43
N ALA A 14 1.00 0.52 -7.37
CA ALA A 14 2.45 0.63 -7.38
C ALA A 14 3.04 0.17 -6.05
N TRP A 15 3.86 -0.87 -6.08
CA TRP A 15 4.44 -1.53 -4.91
C TRP A 15 5.97 -1.51 -5.04
N GLY A 16 6.56 -0.32 -4.95
CA GLY A 16 8.01 -0.15 -5.13
C GLY A 16 8.77 -0.39 -3.83
N THR A 17 9.85 -1.16 -3.92
CA THR A 17 10.85 -1.31 -2.87
C THR A 17 12.07 -0.43 -3.13
N ASP A 18 12.40 -0.18 -4.40
CA ASP A 18 13.57 0.57 -4.86
C ASP A 18 13.13 1.72 -5.77
N SER A 19 12.89 2.88 -5.21
CA SER A 19 12.52 4.06 -5.98
C SER A 19 13.56 5.16 -5.84
N HIS A 20 14.28 5.45 -6.92
CA HIS A 20 15.21 6.57 -7.03
C HIS A 20 14.61 7.71 -7.86
N PHE A 21 14.90 8.94 -7.49
CA PHE A 21 14.41 10.24 -7.94
C PHE A 21 13.69 10.31 -9.30
N GLU A 22 14.32 9.91 -10.39
CA GLU A 22 13.79 10.03 -11.75
C GLU A 22 13.02 8.79 -12.21
N ILE A 23 13.31 7.62 -11.66
CA ILE A 23 12.67 6.36 -12.01
C ILE A 23 12.01 5.77 -10.78
N ARG A 24 10.69 5.64 -10.82
CA ARG A 24 9.89 5.05 -9.75
C ARG A 24 9.37 3.69 -10.20
N HIS A 25 10.10 2.66 -9.80
CA HIS A 25 9.76 1.27 -10.07
C HIS A 25 8.54 0.80 -9.27
N THR A 26 7.97 -0.31 -9.71
CA THR A 26 7.02 -1.11 -8.95
C THR A 26 7.41 -2.57 -9.03
N ASP A 27 7.27 -3.28 -7.92
CA ASP A 27 7.27 -4.73 -7.93
C ASP A 27 5.96 -5.22 -8.54
N ASN A 28 5.94 -6.47 -8.99
CA ASN A 28 4.75 -7.08 -9.62
C ASN A 28 3.66 -7.50 -8.61
N ARG A 29 3.87 -7.26 -7.32
CA ARG A 29 2.97 -7.63 -6.22
C ARG A 29 3.21 -6.76 -4.98
N PRO A 30 2.22 -6.68 -4.07
CA PRO A 30 2.39 -5.99 -2.79
C PRO A 30 3.49 -6.61 -1.94
N SER A 31 4.32 -5.77 -1.35
CA SER A 31 5.29 -6.16 -0.34
C SER A 31 4.70 -6.08 1.06
N LYS A 32 5.24 -6.85 2.01
CA LYS A 32 4.85 -6.76 3.43
C LYS A 32 5.02 -5.33 3.95
N SER A 33 6.13 -4.67 3.64
CA SER A 33 6.39 -3.28 4.06
C SER A 33 5.38 -2.29 3.49
N GLY A 34 4.93 -2.47 2.25
CA GLY A 34 3.87 -1.66 1.65
C GLY A 34 2.54 -1.78 2.40
N ILE A 35 2.18 -3.00 2.80
CA ILE A 35 0.97 -3.25 3.58
C ILE A 35 1.10 -2.72 5.02
N ILE A 36 2.26 -2.87 5.66
CA ILE A 36 2.53 -2.28 6.97
C ILE A 36 2.40 -0.75 6.90
N GLY A 37 2.90 -0.11 5.85
CA GLY A 37 2.74 1.33 5.64
C GLY A 37 1.28 1.75 5.51
N LEU A 38 0.45 0.97 4.82
CA LEU A 38 -0.99 1.18 4.71
C LEU A 38 -1.68 1.06 6.08
N ILE A 39 -1.35 0.03 6.86
CA ILE A 39 -1.88 -0.17 8.22
C ILE A 39 -1.43 0.96 9.15
N ALA A 40 -0.15 1.34 9.13
CA ALA A 40 0.38 2.42 9.94
C ALA A 40 -0.33 3.77 9.64
N ALA A 41 -0.58 4.06 8.36
CA ALA A 41 -1.35 5.24 7.96
C ALA A 41 -2.78 5.19 8.49
N SER A 42 -3.44 4.02 8.42
CA SER A 42 -4.79 3.82 8.95
C SER A 42 -4.84 4.02 10.48
N LEU A 43 -3.81 3.56 11.21
CA LEU A 43 -3.66 3.75 12.65
C LEU A 43 -3.28 5.19 13.03
N GLY A 44 -2.90 6.05 12.09
CA GLY A 44 -2.47 7.42 12.33
C GLY A 44 -1.00 7.55 12.75
N TYR A 45 -0.18 6.53 12.53
CA TYR A 45 1.24 6.58 12.86
C TYR A 45 1.99 7.51 11.90
N LYS A 46 2.79 8.39 12.46
CA LYS A 46 3.68 9.29 11.70
C LYS A 46 5.00 8.59 11.38
N ARG A 47 5.71 9.09 10.38
CA ARG A 47 7.01 8.51 9.96
C ARG A 47 8.07 8.48 11.05
N GLU A 48 7.97 9.37 12.03
CA GLU A 48 8.90 9.49 13.16
C GLU A 48 8.62 8.47 14.28
N GLN A 49 7.49 7.76 14.21
CA GLN A 49 7.07 6.75 15.18
C GLN A 49 7.62 5.37 14.80
N ASP A 50 8.95 5.27 14.72
CA ASP A 50 9.64 4.06 14.25
C ASP A 50 9.35 2.82 15.10
N ASN A 51 9.20 2.99 16.42
CA ASN A 51 8.97 1.86 17.33
C ASN A 51 7.60 1.22 17.11
N GLU A 52 6.56 2.03 16.95
CA GLU A 52 5.20 1.58 16.68
C GLU A 52 5.12 0.89 15.32
N ILE A 53 5.77 1.47 14.31
CA ILE A 53 5.82 0.90 12.95
C ILE A 53 6.62 -0.41 12.95
N ARG A 54 7.73 -0.49 13.70
CA ARG A 54 8.52 -1.72 13.85
C ARG A 54 7.72 -2.84 14.50
N GLY A 55 6.87 -2.54 15.49
CA GLY A 55 5.97 -3.52 16.11
C GLY A 55 5.02 -4.19 15.11
N LEU A 56 4.63 -3.47 14.05
CA LEU A 56 3.79 -4.04 12.98
C LEU A 56 4.53 -5.07 12.11
N ASN A 57 5.87 -5.15 12.16
CA ASN A 57 6.62 -6.17 11.43
C ASN A 57 6.43 -7.59 12.01
N GLU A 58 5.92 -7.71 13.22
CA GLU A 58 5.58 -9.00 13.84
C GLU A 58 4.29 -9.61 13.26
N LEU A 59 3.53 -8.82 12.50
CA LEU A 59 2.35 -9.32 11.80
C LEU A 59 2.73 -10.41 10.80
N ASP A 60 2.00 -11.52 10.83
CA ASP A 60 2.05 -12.51 9.76
C ASP A 60 1.44 -11.94 8.48
N PHE A 61 2.06 -12.23 7.37
CA PHE A 61 1.66 -11.76 6.05
C PHE A 61 1.53 -12.92 5.08
N ALA A 62 0.40 -12.99 4.41
CA ALA A 62 0.16 -13.92 3.32
C ALA A 62 -0.41 -13.17 2.12
N LEU A 63 -0.02 -13.58 0.92
CA LEU A 63 -0.45 -12.99 -0.33
C LEU A 63 -0.97 -14.06 -1.27
N ARG A 64 -2.15 -13.83 -1.84
CA ARG A 64 -2.72 -14.58 -2.95
C ARG A 64 -2.82 -13.67 -4.17
N VAL A 65 -2.37 -14.14 -5.31
CA VAL A 65 -2.47 -13.44 -6.59
C VAL A 65 -3.68 -13.99 -7.34
N ASP A 66 -4.77 -13.23 -7.38
CA ASP A 66 -5.99 -13.63 -8.07
C ASP A 66 -5.95 -13.26 -9.56
N GLN A 67 -5.30 -12.13 -9.87
CA GLN A 67 -5.08 -11.69 -11.23
C GLN A 67 -3.72 -10.99 -11.33
N ILE A 68 -2.90 -11.48 -12.26
CA ILE A 68 -1.63 -10.84 -12.62
C ILE A 68 -1.96 -9.62 -13.47
N GLY A 69 -1.45 -8.46 -13.06
CA GLY A 69 -1.59 -7.24 -13.83
C GLY A 69 -0.55 -7.13 -14.95
N THR A 70 -0.67 -6.07 -15.72
CA THR A 70 0.30 -5.71 -16.75
C THR A 70 1.08 -4.46 -16.35
N SER A 71 2.34 -4.37 -16.80
CA SER A 71 3.18 -3.20 -16.51
C SER A 71 2.73 -2.00 -17.34
N LEU A 72 2.57 -0.86 -16.70
CA LEU A 72 2.33 0.43 -17.34
C LEU A 72 3.46 1.39 -16.97
N ARG A 73 4.02 2.07 -17.97
CA ARG A 73 4.99 3.14 -17.76
C ARG A 73 4.36 4.47 -18.10
N ASP A 74 4.31 5.37 -17.14
CA ASP A 74 3.89 6.75 -17.31
C ASP A 74 5.12 7.67 -17.47
N TYR A 75 5.18 8.38 -18.58
CA TYR A 75 6.18 9.40 -18.85
C TYR A 75 5.63 10.74 -18.36
N HIS A 76 6.23 11.27 -17.29
CA HIS A 76 5.77 12.48 -16.63
C HIS A 76 6.82 13.58 -16.67
N THR A 77 6.42 14.79 -17.05
CA THR A 77 7.28 15.97 -17.02
C THR A 77 6.86 16.92 -15.90
N VAL A 78 7.85 17.42 -15.17
CA VAL A 78 7.64 18.41 -14.10
C VAL A 78 8.45 19.67 -14.42
N HIS A 79 7.79 20.80 -14.50
CA HIS A 79 8.44 22.09 -14.70
C HIS A 79 8.79 22.70 -13.35
N LYS A 80 10.06 23.11 -13.21
CA LYS A 80 10.53 23.91 -12.10
C LYS A 80 10.54 25.38 -12.55
N TYR A 81 10.08 26.25 -11.67
CA TYR A 81 10.10 27.69 -11.85
C TYR A 81 11.03 28.34 -10.84
N LYS A 82 11.67 29.42 -11.25
CA LYS A 82 12.45 30.29 -10.36
C LYS A 82 11.52 31.08 -9.43
N SER A 83 12.06 31.67 -8.38
CA SER A 83 11.29 32.50 -7.44
C SER A 83 10.61 33.71 -8.07
N ASN A 84 11.10 34.18 -9.23
CA ASN A 84 10.52 35.25 -10.02
C ASN A 84 9.44 34.80 -11.03
N GLY A 85 9.05 33.50 -10.99
CA GLY A 85 8.06 32.92 -11.89
C GLY A 85 8.57 32.53 -13.29
N ALA A 86 9.84 32.79 -13.60
CA ALA A 86 10.41 32.39 -14.89
C ALA A 86 10.69 30.88 -14.92
N PRO A 87 10.56 30.23 -16.10
CA PRO A 87 10.94 28.82 -16.27
C PRO A 87 12.41 28.59 -15.88
N ASP A 88 12.68 27.54 -15.10
CA ASP A 88 14.04 27.13 -14.74
C ASP A 88 14.45 25.92 -15.56
N ARG A 89 13.89 24.75 -15.24
CA ARG A 89 14.15 23.51 -15.99
C ARG A 89 12.97 22.55 -15.96
N THR A 90 12.97 21.63 -16.92
CA THR A 90 12.01 20.52 -16.95
C THR A 90 12.71 19.25 -16.54
N TYR A 91 12.07 18.50 -15.63
CA TYR A 91 12.49 17.17 -15.21
C TYR A 91 11.58 16.14 -15.85
N VAL A 92 12.17 15.07 -16.34
CA VAL A 92 11.45 13.88 -16.80
C VAL A 92 11.47 12.83 -15.70
N THR A 93 10.30 12.30 -15.36
CA THR A 93 10.18 11.18 -14.45
C THR A 93 9.43 10.03 -15.11
N ASN A 94 9.97 8.82 -14.99
CA ASN A 94 9.29 7.60 -15.43
C ASN A 94 8.68 6.92 -14.21
N ARG A 95 7.38 6.70 -14.23
CA ARG A 95 6.63 6.07 -13.14
C ARG A 95 6.05 4.77 -13.65
N HIS A 96 6.41 3.68 -12.99
CA HIS A 96 5.91 2.35 -13.31
C HIS A 96 4.72 2.01 -12.42
N TYR A 97 3.71 1.39 -12.99
CA TYR A 97 2.50 0.91 -12.35
C TYR A 97 2.21 -0.52 -12.76
N ILE A 98 1.41 -1.21 -11.96
CA ILE A 98 0.73 -2.44 -12.35
C ILE A 98 -0.72 -2.07 -12.60
N GLN A 99 -1.24 -2.36 -13.80
CA GLN A 99 -2.65 -2.16 -14.12
C GLN A 99 -3.42 -3.47 -14.08
N ASP A 100 -4.68 -3.38 -13.65
CA ASP A 100 -5.65 -4.48 -13.63
C ASP A 100 -5.23 -5.71 -12.80
N ALA A 101 -4.35 -5.53 -11.82
CA ALA A 101 -3.99 -6.59 -10.89
C ALA A 101 -5.03 -6.75 -9.77
N VAL A 102 -5.21 -7.97 -9.29
CA VAL A 102 -6.04 -8.30 -8.13
C VAL A 102 -5.25 -9.18 -7.18
N PHE A 103 -5.10 -8.70 -5.95
CA PHE A 103 -4.43 -9.41 -4.88
C PHE A 103 -5.34 -9.53 -3.66
N VAL A 104 -5.20 -10.63 -2.94
CA VAL A 104 -5.77 -10.79 -1.60
C VAL A 104 -4.64 -10.94 -0.61
N VAL A 105 -4.65 -10.09 0.42
CA VAL A 105 -3.66 -10.07 1.49
C VAL A 105 -4.30 -10.55 2.78
N GLY A 106 -3.66 -11.51 3.43
CA GLY A 106 -4.00 -11.97 4.79
C GLY A 106 -3.02 -11.39 5.80
N ILE A 107 -3.56 -10.78 6.84
CA ILE A 107 -2.80 -10.25 7.99
C ILE A 107 -3.28 -10.92 9.26
N SER A 108 -2.38 -11.52 10.02
CA SER A 108 -2.71 -12.16 11.29
C SER A 108 -1.65 -11.92 12.36
N HIS A 109 -2.04 -12.09 13.62
CA HIS A 109 -1.18 -12.01 14.78
C HIS A 109 -1.75 -12.83 15.92
N HIS A 110 -0.90 -13.25 16.86
CA HIS A 110 -1.33 -13.96 18.07
C HIS A 110 -2.12 -13.06 19.03
N ASP A 111 -1.84 -11.75 19.03
CA ASP A 111 -2.59 -10.77 19.82
C ASP A 111 -3.86 -10.35 19.05
N ASP A 112 -4.99 -10.89 19.51
CA ASP A 112 -6.30 -10.61 18.94
C ASP A 112 -6.74 -9.14 19.15
N VAL A 113 -6.24 -8.45 20.19
CA VAL A 113 -6.54 -7.04 20.46
C VAL A 113 -5.91 -6.15 19.41
N LEU A 114 -4.66 -6.44 19.04
CA LEU A 114 -3.98 -5.74 17.96
C LEU A 114 -4.73 -5.89 16.62
N ILE A 115 -5.18 -7.10 16.30
CA ILE A 115 -5.94 -7.38 15.06
C ILE A 115 -7.28 -6.63 15.05
N GLU A 116 -7.99 -6.56 16.19
CA GLU A 116 -9.21 -5.77 16.29
C GLU A 116 -8.94 -4.28 16.02
N LYS A 117 -7.94 -3.72 16.68
CA LYS A 117 -7.53 -2.32 16.48
C LYS A 117 -7.18 -2.02 15.02
N ILE A 118 -6.46 -2.92 14.36
CA ILE A 118 -6.12 -2.79 12.93
C ILE A 118 -7.40 -2.84 12.09
N ALA A 119 -8.30 -3.80 12.34
CA ALA A 119 -9.53 -3.95 11.59
C ALA A 119 -10.44 -2.71 11.68
N GLU A 120 -10.53 -2.11 12.85
CA GLU A 120 -11.29 -0.87 13.06
C GLU A 120 -10.63 0.32 12.34
N SER A 121 -9.31 0.46 12.46
CA SER A 121 -8.57 1.55 11.82
C SER A 121 -8.60 1.50 10.29
N ILE A 122 -8.59 0.31 9.71
CA ILE A 122 -8.71 0.11 8.27
C ILE A 122 -10.06 0.57 7.75
N GLN A 123 -11.13 0.35 8.50
CA GLN A 123 -12.50 0.76 8.12
C GLN A 123 -12.75 2.26 8.39
N LYS A 124 -12.03 2.85 9.35
CA LYS A 124 -12.10 4.27 9.70
C LYS A 124 -10.69 4.84 9.82
N PRO A 125 -9.98 4.99 8.69
CA PRO A 125 -8.57 5.34 8.72
C PRO A 125 -8.34 6.79 9.18
N TYR A 126 -7.29 6.97 9.97
CA TYR A 126 -6.85 8.30 10.40
C TYR A 126 -6.27 9.10 9.22
N PHE A 127 -5.31 8.50 8.49
CA PHE A 127 -4.84 9.04 7.23
C PHE A 127 -5.41 8.18 6.08
N GLN A 128 -5.75 8.83 4.97
CA GLN A 128 -6.25 8.14 3.79
C GLN A 128 -5.19 7.14 3.26
N PRO A 129 -5.44 5.83 3.32
CA PRO A 129 -4.52 4.84 2.79
C PRO A 129 -4.60 4.77 1.26
N PHE A 130 -3.53 4.29 0.64
CA PHE A 130 -3.42 4.18 -0.81
C PHE A 130 -2.52 3.00 -1.22
N MET A 131 -2.65 2.54 -2.46
CA MET A 131 -1.91 1.39 -3.00
C MET A 131 -0.52 1.81 -3.52
N GLY A 132 0.36 2.18 -2.60
CA GLY A 132 1.75 2.53 -2.84
C GLY A 132 2.01 3.98 -3.21
N ARG A 133 1.10 4.64 -3.93
CA ARG A 133 1.19 6.07 -4.25
C ARG A 133 -0.13 6.77 -3.92
N ARG A 134 -0.02 8.02 -3.49
CA ARG A 134 -1.16 8.83 -3.04
C ARG A 134 -2.29 8.97 -4.08
N SER A 135 -1.95 8.88 -5.35
CA SER A 135 -2.90 8.94 -6.47
C SER A 135 -3.65 7.63 -6.72
N LEU A 136 -3.34 6.55 -5.98
CA LEU A 136 -3.88 5.22 -6.20
C LEU A 136 -4.77 4.81 -5.00
N PRO A 137 -6.04 5.20 -5.00
CA PRO A 137 -6.95 4.94 -3.89
C PRO A 137 -7.27 3.45 -3.76
N LEU A 138 -7.60 3.04 -2.54
CA LEU A 138 -8.14 1.71 -2.28
C LEU A 138 -9.55 1.57 -2.87
N PRO A 139 -9.94 0.37 -3.34
CA PRO A 139 -11.32 0.13 -3.76
C PRO A 139 -12.28 0.15 -2.56
N ALA A 140 -13.56 0.40 -2.81
CA ALA A 140 -14.58 0.45 -1.75
C ALA A 140 -14.72 -0.87 -0.99
N ASP A 141 -14.46 -1.99 -1.67
CA ASP A 141 -14.56 -3.36 -1.15
C ASP A 141 -13.20 -3.93 -0.71
N PHE A 142 -12.24 -3.08 -0.35
CA PHE A 142 -10.90 -3.58 0.00
C PHE A 142 -10.85 -4.37 1.30
N TYR A 143 -11.72 -4.07 2.27
CA TYR A 143 -11.84 -4.83 3.50
C TYR A 143 -12.81 -6.00 3.32
N LEU A 144 -12.29 -7.22 3.24
CA LEU A 144 -13.11 -8.42 3.01
C LEU A 144 -13.67 -9.01 4.30
N GLY A 145 -13.08 -8.67 5.44
CA GLY A 145 -13.55 -9.15 6.73
C GLY A 145 -12.44 -9.65 7.65
N LYS A 146 -12.88 -10.11 8.81
CA LYS A 146 -12.04 -10.69 9.86
C LYS A 146 -12.51 -12.11 10.15
N PHE A 147 -11.58 -13.05 10.22
CA PHE A 147 -11.82 -14.48 10.36
C PHE A 147 -11.05 -15.04 11.56
N VAL A 148 -11.64 -16.03 12.24
CA VAL A 148 -11.06 -16.63 13.47
C VAL A 148 -10.08 -17.74 13.15
N ASP A 149 -10.19 -18.39 11.98
CA ASP A 149 -9.32 -19.50 11.58
C ASP A 149 -8.54 -19.17 10.31
N ARG A 150 -7.21 -19.29 10.40
CA ARG A 150 -6.31 -19.10 9.26
C ARG A 150 -6.46 -20.19 8.19
N LYS A 151 -6.87 -21.41 8.59
CA LYS A 151 -6.98 -22.55 7.67
C LYS A 151 -8.20 -22.48 6.76
N SER A 152 -9.23 -21.75 7.15
CA SER A 152 -10.46 -21.59 6.37
C SER A 152 -10.41 -20.41 5.37
N VAL A 153 -9.30 -19.72 5.28
CA VAL A 153 -9.14 -18.44 4.57
C VAL A 153 -8.29 -18.57 3.31
N VAL A 154 -7.64 -19.72 3.08
CA VAL A 154 -6.73 -19.97 1.95
C VAL A 154 -7.36 -20.94 0.97
#